data_ae213974e56a2a42108cb06304b64ead
#
_entry.id   ae213974e56a2a42108cb06304b64ead
#
_cell.length_a   1.000
_cell.length_b   1.000
_cell.length_c   1.000
_cell.angle_alpha   90.00
_cell.angle_beta   90.00
_cell.angle_gamma   90.00
#
_symmetry.space_group_name_H-M   'P 1'
#
loop_
_entity.id
_entity.type
_entity.pdbx_description
1 polymer ?
#
loop_
_entity_poly.entity_id
_entity_poly.type
_entity_poly.pdbx_seq_one_letter_code
_entity_poly.pdbx_strand_id
1 'polypeptide(L)'
;MKGGFKMSTEGKTEKDLRIKSKVYTESDVKAPNRAMLRAVGLTDESFTKPQIGIASTWAEVTPCNIHLNDLALEAKAGAREAGGVPLQFNTITVSDGISMGTQGMRYSLPSRDLIADSIETVVGAENLDGLVAIGACDKNIPGCAIAIAN
;
A
#
# COMPACT_ATOMS: atom_id res chain seq x y z
N MET A 1 16.49 -26.87 49.85
CA MET A 1 17.10 -26.41 48.58
C MET A 1 16.02 -26.42 47.48
N LYS A 2 15.53 -25.24 47.12
CA LYS A 2 14.57 -25.09 46.02
C LYS A 2 15.32 -24.40 44.85
N GLY A 3 15.74 -25.19 43.87
CA GLY A 3 16.34 -24.67 42.64
C GLY A 3 15.25 -24.15 41.71
N GLY A 4 15.11 -22.86 41.61
CA GLY A 4 14.25 -22.22 40.61
C GLY A 4 14.87 -22.29 39.23
N PHE A 5 14.24 -23.03 38.35
CA PHE A 5 14.61 -23.05 36.93
C PHE A 5 14.20 -21.70 36.31
N LYS A 6 15.16 -20.82 36.04
CA LYS A 6 14.94 -19.62 35.24
C LYS A 6 14.94 -20.03 33.77
N MET A 7 13.75 -20.05 33.16
CA MET A 7 13.66 -20.04 31.71
C MET A 7 14.22 -18.70 31.19
N SER A 8 15.34 -18.75 30.49
CA SER A 8 15.81 -17.65 29.68
C SER A 8 14.85 -17.49 28.49
N THR A 9 14.09 -16.41 28.47
CA THR A 9 13.44 -15.95 27.25
C THR A 9 14.51 -15.46 26.31
N GLU A 10 15.00 -16.33 25.42
CA GLU A 10 15.76 -15.91 24.27
C GLU A 10 14.90 -14.93 23.48
N GLY A 11 15.34 -13.66 23.44
CA GLY A 11 14.68 -12.62 22.70
C GLY A 11 14.68 -13.00 21.23
N LYS A 12 13.48 -13.28 20.69
CA LYS A 12 13.29 -13.32 19.24
C LYS A 12 13.73 -11.95 18.73
N THR A 13 14.85 -11.91 18.02
CA THR A 13 15.24 -10.72 17.24
C THR A 13 14.08 -10.42 16.29
N GLU A 14 13.36 -9.34 16.55
CA GLU A 14 12.26 -8.89 15.71
C GLU A 14 12.82 -8.67 14.30
N LYS A 15 12.28 -9.40 13.34
CA LYS A 15 12.77 -9.35 11.95
C LYS A 15 12.48 -7.96 11.40
N ASP A 16 13.51 -7.25 10.98
CA ASP A 16 13.33 -5.96 10.32
C ASP A 16 12.63 -6.16 8.96
N LEU A 17 11.41 -5.66 8.88
CA LEU A 17 10.53 -5.79 7.70
C LEU A 17 10.73 -4.68 6.67
N ARG A 18 11.63 -3.72 6.92
CA ARG A 18 12.01 -2.71 5.92
C ARG A 18 12.91 -3.36 4.87
N ILE A 19 12.33 -3.73 3.74
CA ILE A 19 13.04 -4.45 2.67
C ILE A 19 13.57 -3.47 1.62
N LYS A 20 12.71 -2.57 1.16
CA LYS A 20 13.00 -1.60 0.10
C LYS A 20 13.23 -0.19 0.66
N SER A 21 12.46 0.23 1.66
CA SER A 21 12.50 1.59 2.20
C SER A 21 13.84 1.95 2.88
N LYS A 22 14.66 0.98 3.26
CA LYS A 22 16.02 1.21 3.80
C LYS A 22 16.88 2.09 2.91
N VAL A 23 16.66 2.05 1.60
CA VAL A 23 17.43 2.83 0.63
C VAL A 23 17.42 4.33 0.94
N TYR A 24 16.33 4.84 1.52
CA TYR A 24 16.20 6.25 1.88
C TYR A 24 16.07 6.49 3.39
N THR A 25 15.66 5.48 4.19
CA THR A 25 15.48 5.67 5.63
C THR A 25 16.79 5.63 6.41
N GLU A 26 17.81 4.91 5.95
CA GLU A 26 19.08 4.69 6.67
C GLU A 26 20.25 5.52 6.15
N SER A 27 20.23 5.98 4.91
CA SER A 27 21.36 6.69 4.29
C SER A 27 21.33 8.19 4.58
N ASP A 28 22.46 8.74 5.06
CA ASP A 28 22.62 10.20 5.27
C ASP A 28 22.52 10.99 3.96
N VAL A 29 23.02 10.42 2.86
CA VAL A 29 22.94 11.01 1.52
C VAL A 29 21.49 11.17 1.08
N LYS A 30 20.57 10.41 1.63
CA LYS A 30 19.13 10.42 1.35
C LYS A 30 18.30 11.32 2.28
N ALA A 31 18.95 12.23 3.01
CA ALA A 31 18.24 13.23 3.82
C ALA A 31 17.21 14.05 3.01
N PRO A 32 17.46 14.46 1.75
CA PRO A 32 16.45 15.14 0.93
C PRO A 32 15.19 14.30 0.71
N ASN A 33 15.32 12.98 0.49
CA ASN A 33 14.18 12.07 0.34
C ASN A 33 13.32 12.05 1.62
N ARG A 34 13.97 11.95 2.79
CA ARG A 34 13.26 12.01 4.09
C ARG A 34 12.61 13.37 4.33
N ALA A 35 13.22 14.46 3.88
CA ALA A 35 12.62 15.79 3.97
C ALA A 35 11.29 15.88 3.21
N MET A 36 11.21 15.28 2.01
CA MET A 36 9.95 15.19 1.24
C MET A 36 8.90 14.37 1.99
N LEU A 37 9.29 13.23 2.59
CA LEU A 37 8.37 12.40 3.35
C LEU A 37 7.91 13.08 4.66
N ARG A 38 8.72 13.94 5.26
CA ARG A 38 8.30 14.77 6.40
C ARG A 38 7.18 15.74 6.02
N ALA A 39 7.15 16.23 4.79
CA ALA A 39 6.07 17.10 4.31
C ALA A 39 4.70 16.41 4.30
N VAL A 40 4.66 15.07 4.21
CA VAL A 40 3.43 14.27 4.34
C VAL A 40 3.23 13.69 5.74
N GLY A 41 3.99 14.18 6.73
CA GLY A 41 3.79 13.90 8.15
C GLY A 41 4.62 12.75 8.72
N LEU A 42 5.60 12.20 8.00
CA LEU A 42 6.49 11.18 8.55
C LEU A 42 7.48 11.79 9.53
N THR A 43 7.78 11.06 10.60
CA THR A 43 8.71 11.40 11.67
C THR A 43 9.94 10.50 11.66
N ASP A 44 10.91 10.77 12.52
CA ASP A 44 12.07 9.89 12.69
C ASP A 44 11.67 8.47 13.10
N GLU A 45 10.66 8.33 13.95
CA GLU A 45 10.10 7.04 14.32
C GLU A 45 9.51 6.32 13.09
N SER A 46 8.85 7.05 12.17
CA SER A 46 8.28 6.47 10.95
C SER A 46 9.35 5.82 10.07
N PHE A 47 10.57 6.36 10.06
CA PHE A 47 11.67 5.82 9.25
C PHE A 47 12.29 4.54 9.84
N THR A 48 11.93 4.16 11.04
CA THR A 48 12.33 2.88 11.64
C THR A 48 11.35 1.73 11.36
N LYS A 49 10.22 2.02 10.71
CA LYS A 49 9.11 1.09 10.47
C LYS A 49 8.95 0.80 8.97
N PRO A 50 8.40 -0.37 8.60
CA PRO A 50 8.12 -0.68 7.20
C PRO A 50 7.07 0.28 6.62
N GLN A 51 7.29 0.71 5.38
CA GLN A 51 6.41 1.61 4.62
C GLN A 51 5.41 0.76 3.82
N ILE A 52 4.12 0.89 4.13
CA ILE A 52 3.06 0.07 3.54
C ILE A 52 2.19 0.91 2.60
N GLY A 53 2.23 0.58 1.32
CA GLY A 53 1.34 1.18 0.33
C GLY A 53 -0.11 0.74 0.53
N ILE A 54 -1.05 1.68 0.53
CA ILE A 54 -2.48 1.41 0.49
C ILE A 54 -2.99 1.92 -0.85
N ALA A 55 -3.02 1.04 -1.85
CA ALA A 55 -3.52 1.36 -3.18
C ALA A 55 -5.05 1.24 -3.20
N SER A 56 -5.74 2.30 -3.60
CA SER A 56 -7.21 2.33 -3.67
C SER A 56 -7.68 2.65 -5.09
N THR A 57 -8.71 1.99 -5.54
CA THR A 57 -9.44 2.31 -6.77
C THR A 57 -10.66 3.20 -6.50
N TRP A 58 -10.67 3.97 -5.42
CA TRP A 58 -11.76 4.88 -5.07
C TRP A 58 -12.02 5.89 -6.17
N ALA A 59 -13.29 6.11 -6.47
CA ALA A 59 -13.74 7.20 -7.32
C ALA A 59 -15.24 7.46 -7.11
N GLU A 60 -15.65 8.72 -7.16
CA GLU A 60 -17.08 9.08 -7.09
C GLU A 60 -17.85 8.64 -8.32
N VAL A 61 -17.21 8.65 -9.50
CA VAL A 61 -17.85 8.30 -10.78
C VAL A 61 -18.19 6.80 -10.88
N THR A 62 -17.61 5.95 -10.03
CA THR A 62 -17.86 4.50 -10.06
C THR A 62 -18.63 4.08 -8.81
N PRO A 63 -19.94 3.77 -8.91
CA PRO A 63 -20.77 3.44 -7.75
C PRO A 63 -20.23 2.30 -6.87
N CYS A 64 -19.60 1.29 -7.51
CA CYS A 64 -18.99 0.18 -6.79
C CYS A 64 -17.83 0.62 -5.87
N ASN A 65 -17.22 1.78 -6.16
CA ASN A 65 -15.97 2.22 -5.54
C ASN A 65 -16.14 3.39 -4.56
N ILE A 66 -17.35 3.96 -4.45
CA ILE A 66 -17.59 5.18 -3.68
C ILE A 66 -17.22 5.05 -2.20
N HIS A 67 -17.34 3.85 -1.63
CA HIS A 67 -17.05 3.56 -0.23
C HIS A 67 -15.59 3.15 0.03
N LEU A 68 -14.77 2.99 -1.01
CA LEU A 68 -13.41 2.45 -0.85
C LEU A 68 -12.46 3.39 -0.12
N ASN A 69 -12.78 4.68 -0.05
CA ASN A 69 -11.98 5.60 0.76
C ASN A 69 -12.09 5.28 2.26
N ASP A 70 -13.28 4.92 2.73
CA ASP A 70 -13.50 4.52 4.12
C ASP A 70 -12.75 3.21 4.43
N LEU A 71 -12.81 2.23 3.51
CA LEU A 71 -12.05 0.99 3.65
C LEU A 71 -10.53 1.25 3.66
N ALA A 72 -10.06 2.22 2.89
CA ALA A 72 -8.64 2.59 2.89
C ALA A 72 -8.22 3.20 4.24
N LEU A 73 -9.09 3.95 4.92
CA LEU A 73 -8.83 4.46 6.26
C LEU A 73 -8.70 3.32 7.28
N GLU A 74 -9.58 2.32 7.21
CA GLU A 74 -9.50 1.13 8.06
C GLU A 74 -8.24 0.30 7.77
N ALA A 75 -7.88 0.12 6.51
CA ALA A 75 -6.63 -0.55 6.14
C ALA A 75 -5.40 0.19 6.68
N LYS A 76 -5.42 1.54 6.67
CA LYS A 76 -4.37 2.37 7.28
C LYS A 76 -4.31 2.17 8.80
N ALA A 77 -5.47 2.08 9.46
CA ALA A 77 -5.52 1.80 10.90
C ALA A 77 -4.88 0.45 11.22
N GLY A 78 -5.30 -0.62 10.53
CA GLY A 78 -4.72 -1.95 10.70
C GLY A 78 -3.22 -2.02 10.42
N ALA A 79 -2.74 -1.32 9.39
CA ALA A 79 -1.30 -1.26 9.10
C ALA A 79 -0.51 -0.58 10.23
N ARG A 80 -1.06 0.48 10.87
CA ARG A 80 -0.44 1.13 12.04
C ARG A 80 -0.43 0.21 13.26
N GLU A 81 -1.54 -0.49 13.52
CA GLU A 81 -1.62 -1.46 14.62
C GLU A 81 -0.59 -2.59 14.45
N ALA A 82 -0.33 -3.00 13.22
CA ALA A 82 0.70 -3.98 12.89
C ALA A 82 2.13 -3.41 12.91
N GLY A 83 2.31 -2.14 13.30
CA GLY A 83 3.63 -1.50 13.40
C GLY A 83 4.18 -0.93 12.10
N GLY A 84 3.39 -0.87 11.01
CA GLY A 84 3.77 -0.26 9.74
C GLY A 84 3.40 1.21 9.63
N VAL A 85 3.94 1.89 8.62
CA VAL A 85 3.61 3.25 8.23
C VAL A 85 2.80 3.21 6.94
N PRO A 86 1.47 3.43 6.99
CA PRO A 86 0.63 3.37 5.79
C PRO A 86 0.71 4.65 4.98
N LEU A 87 0.95 4.51 3.68
CA LEU A 87 0.96 5.58 2.68
C LEU A 87 -0.10 5.26 1.62
N GLN A 88 -1.18 6.03 1.62
CA GLN A 88 -2.28 5.83 0.68
C GLN A 88 -2.04 6.55 -0.64
N PHE A 89 -2.37 5.87 -1.73
CA PHE A 89 -2.45 6.45 -3.06
C PHE A 89 -3.61 5.83 -3.84
N ASN A 90 -4.05 6.51 -4.90
CA ASN A 90 -5.14 6.02 -5.74
C ASN A 90 -4.63 5.65 -7.13
N THR A 91 -5.28 4.65 -7.74
CA THR A 91 -5.21 4.36 -9.16
C THR A 91 -6.55 4.66 -9.84
N ILE A 92 -6.60 4.55 -11.16
CA ILE A 92 -7.82 4.76 -11.92
C ILE A 92 -8.86 3.66 -11.67
N THR A 93 -10.10 3.94 -12.04
CA THR A 93 -11.18 2.97 -12.12
C THR A 93 -12.08 3.22 -13.33
N VAL A 94 -12.67 2.16 -13.84
CA VAL A 94 -13.72 2.22 -14.89
C VAL A 94 -14.90 1.39 -14.41
N SER A 95 -16.12 1.91 -14.59
CA SER A 95 -17.35 1.17 -14.31
C SER A 95 -17.90 0.54 -15.60
N ASP A 96 -17.87 -0.77 -15.69
CA ASP A 96 -18.49 -1.51 -16.78
C ASP A 96 -19.99 -1.24 -16.86
N GLY A 97 -20.66 -1.11 -15.71
CA GLY A 97 -22.08 -0.82 -15.65
C GLY A 97 -22.47 0.54 -16.25
N ILE A 98 -21.59 1.54 -16.16
CA ILE A 98 -21.82 2.87 -16.77
C ILE A 98 -21.45 2.83 -18.26
N SER A 99 -20.37 2.16 -18.63
CA SER A 99 -19.86 2.13 -20.00
C SER A 99 -20.55 1.12 -20.90
N MET A 100 -21.32 0.18 -20.34
CA MET A 100 -22.02 -0.87 -21.08
C MET A 100 -22.91 -0.31 -22.19
N GLY A 101 -22.82 -0.90 -23.39
CA GLY A 101 -23.59 -0.47 -24.57
C GLY A 101 -23.07 0.83 -25.22
N THR A 102 -22.00 1.43 -24.72
CA THR A 102 -21.37 2.61 -25.30
C THR A 102 -19.98 2.31 -25.87
N GLN A 103 -19.40 3.27 -26.60
CA GLN A 103 -17.98 3.18 -27.03
C GLN A 103 -17.01 3.14 -25.83
N GLY A 104 -17.43 3.65 -24.67
CA GLY A 104 -16.65 3.63 -23.43
C GLY A 104 -16.30 2.21 -22.96
N MET A 105 -17.09 1.20 -23.31
CA MET A 105 -16.81 -0.19 -22.94
C MET A 105 -15.45 -0.71 -23.47
N ARG A 106 -14.92 -0.11 -24.51
CA ARG A 106 -13.59 -0.45 -25.07
C ARG A 106 -12.45 -0.19 -24.09
N TYR A 107 -12.65 0.69 -23.10
CA TYR A 107 -11.67 1.04 -22.08
C TYR A 107 -11.74 0.12 -20.85
N SER A 108 -12.81 -0.67 -20.71
CA SER A 108 -13.01 -1.55 -19.56
C SER A 108 -11.86 -2.56 -19.42
N LEU A 109 -11.64 -3.41 -20.41
CA LEU A 109 -10.64 -4.46 -20.34
C LEU A 109 -9.19 -3.92 -20.23
N PRO A 110 -8.78 -2.91 -21.01
CA PRO A 110 -7.44 -2.32 -20.88
C PRO A 110 -7.19 -1.65 -19.52
N SER A 111 -8.24 -1.24 -18.80
CA SER A 111 -8.07 -0.61 -17.49
C SER A 111 -7.39 -1.52 -16.45
N ARG A 112 -7.46 -2.85 -16.59
CA ARG A 112 -6.75 -3.79 -15.72
C ARG A 112 -5.24 -3.58 -15.74
N ASP A 113 -4.70 -3.48 -16.95
CA ASP A 113 -3.25 -3.32 -17.16
C ASP A 113 -2.81 -1.96 -16.62
N LEU A 114 -3.55 -0.89 -16.92
CA LEU A 114 -3.27 0.45 -16.39
C LEU A 114 -3.34 0.51 -14.86
N ILE A 115 -4.29 -0.20 -14.23
CA ILE A 115 -4.38 -0.30 -12.77
C ILE A 115 -3.13 -1.01 -12.23
N ALA A 116 -2.75 -2.15 -12.81
CA ALA A 116 -1.58 -2.89 -12.41
C ALA A 116 -0.32 -2.06 -12.56
N ASP A 117 -0.08 -1.50 -13.74
CA ASP A 117 1.09 -0.66 -14.05
C ASP A 117 1.20 0.54 -13.11
N SER A 118 0.07 1.21 -12.80
CA SER A 118 0.08 2.36 -11.91
C SER A 118 0.45 1.98 -10.47
N ILE A 119 -0.05 0.86 -9.97
CA ILE A 119 0.27 0.35 -8.62
C ILE A 119 1.74 -0.06 -8.56
N GLU A 120 2.22 -0.85 -9.52
CA GLU A 120 3.60 -1.29 -9.59
C GLU A 120 4.57 -0.10 -9.68
N THR A 121 4.22 0.91 -10.49
CA THR A 121 5.02 2.13 -10.65
C THR A 121 5.18 2.85 -9.32
N VAL A 122 4.09 3.07 -8.57
CA VAL A 122 4.16 3.78 -7.29
C VAL A 122 4.90 2.95 -6.25
N VAL A 123 4.59 1.66 -6.11
CA VAL A 123 5.25 0.78 -5.15
C VAL A 123 6.75 0.68 -5.41
N GLY A 124 7.14 0.58 -6.68
CA GLY A 124 8.54 0.51 -7.09
C GLY A 124 9.28 1.84 -6.92
N ALA A 125 8.70 2.94 -7.40
CA ALA A 125 9.34 4.26 -7.35
C ALA A 125 9.51 4.77 -5.92
N GLU A 126 8.50 4.57 -5.07
CA GLU A 126 8.50 5.02 -3.67
C GLU A 126 9.16 4.01 -2.72
N ASN A 127 9.68 2.88 -3.23
CA ASN A 127 10.34 1.83 -2.47
C ASN A 127 9.51 1.34 -1.26
N LEU A 128 8.22 1.09 -1.47
CA LEU A 128 7.34 0.61 -0.42
C LEU A 128 7.67 -0.85 -0.07
N ASP A 129 7.62 -1.18 1.22
CA ASP A 129 8.00 -2.50 1.74
C ASP A 129 6.89 -3.54 1.61
N GLY A 130 5.65 -3.08 1.52
CA GLY A 130 4.47 -3.93 1.38
C GLY A 130 3.31 -3.16 0.75
N LEU A 131 2.29 -3.90 0.34
CA LEU A 131 1.13 -3.36 -0.37
C LEU A 131 -0.17 -3.98 0.14
N VAL A 132 -1.17 -3.14 0.35
CA VAL A 132 -2.58 -3.51 0.44
C VAL A 132 -3.29 -2.85 -0.74
N ALA A 133 -3.92 -3.63 -1.61
CA ALA A 133 -4.67 -3.12 -2.75
C ALA A 133 -6.18 -3.32 -2.54
N ILE A 134 -6.97 -2.27 -2.78
CA ILE A 134 -8.41 -2.22 -2.53
C ILE A 134 -9.12 -1.91 -3.84
N GLY A 135 -9.87 -2.87 -4.34
CA GLY A 135 -10.66 -2.76 -5.56
C GLY A 135 -12.06 -3.32 -5.39
N ALA A 136 -13.05 -2.78 -6.08
CA ALA A 136 -14.45 -3.21 -5.96
C ALA A 136 -15.17 -3.42 -7.30
N CYS A 137 -14.77 -2.77 -8.37
CA CYS A 137 -15.42 -2.92 -9.67
C CYS A 137 -14.80 -4.06 -10.49
N ASP A 138 -15.51 -4.50 -11.51
CA ASP A 138 -15.26 -5.73 -12.28
C ASP A 138 -13.81 -5.90 -12.78
N LYS A 139 -13.20 -4.83 -13.28
CA LYS A 139 -11.81 -4.85 -13.76
C LYS A 139 -10.78 -4.36 -12.74
N ASN A 140 -11.23 -3.74 -11.64
CA ASN A 140 -10.33 -3.24 -10.61
C ASN A 140 -9.68 -4.38 -9.80
N ILE A 141 -10.49 -5.37 -9.39
CA ILE A 141 -10.00 -6.52 -8.61
C ILE A 141 -8.93 -7.30 -9.37
N PRO A 142 -9.14 -7.73 -10.63
CA PRO A 142 -8.09 -8.39 -11.38
C PRO A 142 -6.89 -7.47 -11.67
N GLY A 143 -7.07 -6.17 -11.87
CA GLY A 143 -5.95 -5.23 -12.01
C GLY A 143 -5.10 -5.16 -10.73
N CYS A 144 -5.72 -5.07 -9.57
CA CYS A 144 -5.03 -5.15 -8.28
C CYS A 144 -4.31 -6.51 -8.09
N ALA A 145 -4.95 -7.61 -8.49
CA ALA A 145 -4.38 -8.94 -8.37
C ALA A 145 -3.13 -9.12 -9.26
N ILE A 146 -3.14 -8.57 -10.48
CA ILE A 146 -1.98 -8.57 -11.38
C ILE A 146 -0.82 -7.82 -10.73
N ALA A 147 -1.07 -6.61 -10.20
CA ALA A 147 -0.04 -5.81 -9.53
C ALA A 147 0.60 -6.51 -8.31
N ILE A 148 -0.17 -7.35 -7.59
CA ILE A 148 0.35 -8.08 -6.43
C ILE A 148 1.15 -9.31 -6.86
N ALA A 149 0.83 -9.89 -8.03
CA ALA A 149 1.47 -11.11 -8.52
C ALA A 149 2.83 -10.87 -9.18
N ASN A 150 3.11 -9.64 -9.66
CA ASN A 150 4.36 -9.21 -10.26
C ASN A 150 5.37 -8.73 -9.22
#